data_5f7ebbdcf6d87cafd3ae578cc023e2cb
#
_entry.id   5f7ebbdcf6d87cafd3ae578cc023e2cb
#
_cell.length_a   1.000
_cell.length_b   1.000
_cell.length_c   1.000
_cell.angle_alpha   90.00
_cell.angle_beta   90.00
_cell.angle_gamma   90.00
#
_symmetry.space_group_name_H-M   'P 1'
#
loop_
_entity.id
_entity.type
_entity.pdbx_description
1 polymer ?
#
loop_
_entity_poly.entity_id
_entity_poly.type
_entity_poly.pdbx_seq_one_letter_code
_entity_poly.pdbx_strand_id
1 'polypeptide(L)'
;MLVDDETLKTKLNETALITDTFDALVSQSYIDPMDDLTRLNDILLKNNVLRDYTIIFDGFSGFTMQQLKVVRSLIRDCTATYFTLTLDPLTDGSEEVFATSQQTYKILKEYSKRDGVDIKAPIKLTDLHRFKNDNLALLEQNIFRPHIEPLEIAPENICVYNAVDMYDECEYVAGKIKHFVIEKGYLYSDISVICHDTEPYRGVLSEILEKYEIPYFSDEHADIDVKPVIRLVNSIFRCLIYDFDREDVLALLKSGLTEFSVEEISLFENYLFVWNVSGSAFKNKFVQNPKGYFDRFSDYDLSLIHIS
;
A
#
# COMPACT_ATOMS: atom_id res chain seq x y z
N MET A 1 -30.42 14.56 -2.92
CA MET A 1 -30.53 14.91 -1.51
C MET A 1 -29.72 16.19 -1.36
N LEU A 2 -30.38 17.35 -1.34
CA LEU A 2 -29.73 18.66 -1.18
C LEU A 2 -29.37 18.79 0.30
N VAL A 3 -28.11 19.01 0.58
CA VAL A 3 -27.61 19.21 1.94
C VAL A 3 -28.05 20.60 2.40
N ASP A 4 -29.01 20.63 3.29
CA ASP A 4 -29.62 21.86 3.84
C ASP A 4 -28.94 22.32 5.15
N ASP A 5 -27.76 21.84 5.43
CA ASP A 5 -26.97 22.24 6.60
C ASP A 5 -26.02 23.37 6.24
N GLU A 6 -26.30 24.58 6.71
CA GLU A 6 -25.47 25.76 6.50
C GLU A 6 -24.05 25.59 7.02
N THR A 7 -23.87 24.82 8.12
CA THR A 7 -22.56 24.53 8.68
C THR A 7 -21.71 23.68 7.72
N LEU A 8 -22.35 22.70 7.07
CA LEU A 8 -21.67 21.86 6.07
C LEU A 8 -21.37 22.66 4.79
N LYS A 9 -22.29 23.52 4.35
CA LYS A 9 -22.03 24.43 3.21
C LYS A 9 -20.83 25.35 3.48
N THR A 10 -20.76 25.92 4.68
CA THR A 10 -19.64 26.78 5.08
C THR A 10 -18.32 26.01 5.05
N LYS A 11 -18.27 24.82 5.66
CA LYS A 11 -17.06 23.95 5.65
C LYS A 11 -16.65 23.57 4.23
N LEU A 12 -17.59 23.22 3.38
CA LEU A 12 -17.30 22.89 1.97
C LEU A 12 -16.73 24.09 1.20
N ASN A 13 -17.29 25.28 1.42
CA ASN A 13 -16.80 26.51 0.78
C ASN A 13 -15.40 26.88 1.29
N GLU A 14 -15.14 26.76 2.59
CA GLU A 14 -13.81 26.98 3.18
C GLU A 14 -12.78 25.97 2.64
N THR A 15 -13.16 24.70 2.56
CA THR A 15 -12.30 23.66 1.99
C THR A 15 -12.01 23.94 0.51
N ALA A 16 -13.01 24.28 -0.27
CA ALA A 16 -12.84 24.65 -1.67
C ALA A 16 -11.89 25.85 -1.82
N LEU A 17 -12.07 26.90 -1.00
CA LEU A 17 -11.20 28.08 -1.04
C LEU A 17 -9.74 27.74 -0.70
N ILE A 18 -9.52 26.87 0.29
CA ILE A 18 -8.17 26.41 0.66
C ILE A 18 -7.55 25.63 -0.51
N THR A 19 -8.32 24.73 -1.12
CA THR A 19 -7.86 23.92 -2.25
C THR A 19 -7.54 24.79 -3.46
N ASP A 20 -8.45 25.70 -3.84
CA ASP A 20 -8.24 26.62 -4.96
C ASP A 20 -7.02 27.53 -4.75
N THR A 21 -6.81 28.00 -3.51
CA THR A 21 -5.65 28.84 -3.15
C THR A 21 -4.35 28.03 -3.23
N PHE A 22 -4.37 26.79 -2.71
CA PHE A 22 -3.23 25.88 -2.80
C PHE A 22 -2.87 25.59 -4.26
N ASP A 23 -3.85 25.23 -5.08
CA ASP A 23 -3.67 24.94 -6.50
C ASP A 23 -3.12 26.16 -7.26
N ALA A 24 -3.61 27.36 -6.93
CA ALA A 24 -3.12 28.61 -7.52
C ALA A 24 -1.66 28.91 -7.13
N LEU A 25 -1.25 28.61 -5.90
CA LEU A 25 0.12 28.78 -5.43
C LEU A 25 1.07 27.75 -6.03
N VAL A 26 0.66 26.48 -6.03
CA VAL A 26 1.48 25.37 -6.55
C VAL A 26 1.68 25.53 -8.07
N SER A 27 0.64 25.89 -8.82
CA SER A 27 0.71 26.05 -10.27
C SER A 27 1.66 27.16 -10.74
N GLN A 28 2.03 28.08 -9.87
CA GLN A 28 3.00 29.15 -10.20
C GLN A 28 4.46 28.69 -10.13
N SER A 29 4.79 27.68 -9.35
CA SER A 29 6.18 27.34 -9.03
C SER A 29 6.50 25.85 -9.14
N TYR A 30 5.51 24.97 -9.16
CA TYR A 30 5.67 23.52 -9.15
C TYR A 30 4.74 22.84 -10.13
N ILE A 31 5.21 21.70 -10.66
CA ILE A 31 4.39 20.77 -11.42
C ILE A 31 4.12 19.61 -10.48
N ASP A 32 2.87 19.44 -10.05
CA ASP A 32 2.47 18.28 -9.26
C ASP A 32 2.39 17.05 -10.19
N PRO A 33 3.17 16.00 -9.95
CA PRO A 33 3.06 14.76 -10.73
C PRO A 33 1.66 14.12 -10.64
N MET A 34 0.90 14.38 -9.57
CA MET A 34 -0.48 13.92 -9.43
C MET A 34 -1.44 14.54 -10.44
N ASP A 35 -1.06 15.67 -11.05
CA ASP A 35 -1.85 16.37 -12.09
C ASP A 35 -1.51 15.95 -13.52
N ASP A 36 -0.58 15.04 -13.72
CA ASP A 36 -0.15 14.64 -15.08
C ASP A 36 -1.28 14.10 -15.93
N LEU A 37 -2.23 13.35 -15.37
CA LEU A 37 -3.40 12.86 -16.09
C LEU A 37 -4.37 13.99 -16.46
N THR A 38 -4.52 14.99 -15.62
CA THR A 38 -5.33 16.19 -15.89
C THR A 38 -4.70 16.97 -17.03
N ARG A 39 -3.39 17.21 -16.99
CA ARG A 39 -2.63 17.88 -18.05
C ARG A 39 -2.68 17.11 -19.36
N LEU A 40 -2.53 15.78 -19.31
CA LEU A 40 -2.68 14.91 -20.48
C LEU A 40 -4.07 15.09 -21.10
N ASN A 41 -5.13 15.07 -20.29
CA ASN A 41 -6.49 15.28 -20.78
C ASN A 41 -6.65 16.66 -21.44
N ASP A 42 -6.08 17.71 -20.87
CA ASP A 42 -6.14 19.08 -21.45
C ASP A 42 -5.40 19.17 -22.80
N ILE A 43 -4.28 18.44 -22.94
CA ILE A 43 -3.54 18.35 -24.20
C ILE A 43 -4.38 17.61 -25.25
N LEU A 44 -5.00 16.49 -24.87
CA LEU A 44 -5.87 15.71 -25.75
C LEU A 44 -7.08 16.52 -26.21
N LEU A 45 -7.67 17.33 -25.34
CA LEU A 45 -8.79 18.21 -25.68
C LEU A 45 -8.41 19.34 -26.66
N LYS A 46 -7.17 19.83 -26.58
CA LYS A 46 -6.67 20.90 -27.43
C LYS A 46 -6.11 20.44 -28.77
N ASN A 47 -5.54 19.25 -28.78
CA ASN A 47 -4.76 18.70 -29.89
C ASN A 47 -5.19 17.26 -30.19
N ASN A 48 -5.58 16.99 -31.41
CA ASN A 48 -6.00 15.63 -31.86
C ASN A 48 -4.78 14.74 -32.16
N VAL A 49 -3.81 14.67 -31.25
CA VAL A 49 -2.53 13.98 -31.49
C VAL A 49 -2.65 12.45 -31.58
N LEU A 50 -3.74 11.87 -31.05
CA LEU A 50 -3.98 10.42 -31.05
C LEU A 50 -5.09 9.97 -32.00
N ARG A 51 -5.52 10.80 -32.93
CA ARG A 51 -6.63 10.51 -33.85
C ARG A 51 -6.41 9.23 -34.67
N ASP A 52 -5.19 9.04 -35.14
CA ASP A 52 -4.87 7.92 -36.04
C ASP A 52 -4.39 6.68 -35.27
N TYR A 53 -4.48 6.71 -33.94
CA TYR A 53 -4.05 5.61 -33.10
C TYR A 53 -5.19 4.68 -32.70
N THR A 54 -4.84 3.40 -32.52
CA THR A 54 -5.68 2.41 -31.85
C THR A 54 -5.11 2.21 -30.44
N ILE A 55 -5.93 2.39 -29.42
CA ILE A 55 -5.54 2.28 -28.01
C ILE A 55 -6.14 0.99 -27.43
N ILE A 56 -5.33 0.26 -26.70
CA ILE A 56 -5.74 -0.98 -26.02
C ILE A 56 -5.50 -0.81 -24.53
N PHE A 57 -6.57 -0.99 -23.75
CA PHE A 57 -6.53 -1.06 -22.29
C PHE A 57 -6.64 -2.52 -21.87
N ASP A 58 -5.55 -3.07 -21.36
CA ASP A 58 -5.48 -4.48 -20.99
C ASP A 58 -5.26 -4.64 -19.48
N GLY A 59 -6.02 -5.54 -18.84
CA GLY A 59 -5.88 -5.88 -17.42
C GLY A 59 -6.43 -4.85 -16.43
N PHE A 60 -7.24 -3.88 -16.88
CA PHE A 60 -7.87 -2.91 -15.98
C PHE A 60 -9.24 -3.40 -15.51
N SER A 61 -9.43 -3.49 -14.20
CA SER A 61 -10.76 -3.74 -13.61
C SER A 61 -11.55 -2.44 -13.41
N GLY A 62 -10.86 -1.34 -13.14
CA GLY A 62 -11.45 -0.01 -12.89
C GLY A 62 -10.51 1.13 -13.23
N PHE A 63 -11.05 2.34 -13.20
CA PHE A 63 -10.32 3.57 -13.47
C PHE A 63 -10.66 4.63 -12.41
N THR A 64 -9.67 5.43 -12.02
CA THR A 64 -9.90 6.63 -11.21
C THR A 64 -10.65 7.70 -12.01
N MET A 65 -11.19 8.70 -11.33
CA MET A 65 -11.90 9.80 -12.00
C MET A 65 -11.02 10.59 -12.99
N GLN A 66 -9.73 10.74 -12.68
CA GLN A 66 -8.78 11.40 -13.59
C GLN A 66 -8.51 10.52 -14.83
N GLN A 67 -8.29 9.20 -14.60
CA GLN A 67 -8.14 8.25 -15.71
C GLN A 67 -9.38 8.20 -16.60
N LEU A 68 -10.58 8.21 -16.01
CA LEU A 68 -11.84 8.21 -16.77
C LEU A 68 -12.00 9.43 -17.69
N LYS A 69 -11.50 10.60 -17.29
CA LYS A 69 -11.49 11.78 -18.17
C LYS A 69 -10.63 11.53 -19.42
N VAL A 70 -9.42 10.99 -19.21
CA VAL A 70 -8.50 10.64 -20.32
C VAL A 70 -9.11 9.55 -21.20
N VAL A 71 -9.62 8.48 -20.59
CA VAL A 71 -10.27 7.37 -21.31
C VAL A 71 -11.42 7.86 -22.17
N ARG A 72 -12.26 8.77 -21.66
CA ARG A 72 -13.35 9.35 -22.42
C ARG A 72 -12.87 10.13 -23.64
N SER A 73 -11.81 10.95 -23.47
CA SER A 73 -11.20 11.70 -24.59
C SER A 73 -10.65 10.71 -25.65
N LEU A 74 -10.01 9.63 -25.23
CA LEU A 74 -9.49 8.62 -26.16
C LEU A 74 -10.61 7.86 -26.89
N ILE A 75 -11.71 7.51 -26.21
CA ILE A 75 -12.89 6.88 -26.86
C ILE A 75 -13.44 7.77 -27.96
N ARG A 76 -13.50 9.08 -27.72
CA ARG A 76 -14.07 10.04 -28.68
C ARG A 76 -13.15 10.30 -29.86
N ASP A 77 -11.84 10.42 -29.62
CA ASP A 77 -10.90 11.06 -30.55
C ASP A 77 -10.01 10.05 -31.30
N CYS A 78 -9.82 8.82 -30.80
CA CYS A 78 -9.00 7.79 -31.45
C CYS A 78 -9.75 7.05 -32.55
N THR A 79 -8.99 6.40 -33.46
CA THR A 79 -9.56 5.52 -34.49
C THR A 79 -10.35 4.37 -33.88
N ALA A 80 -9.82 3.74 -32.83
CA ALA A 80 -10.48 2.69 -32.08
C ALA A 80 -9.89 2.58 -30.68
N THR A 81 -10.73 2.18 -29.72
CA THR A 81 -10.30 1.84 -28.36
C THR A 81 -10.81 0.41 -28.02
N TYR A 82 -9.92 -0.39 -27.47
CA TYR A 82 -10.24 -1.76 -27.03
C TYR A 82 -10.03 -1.86 -25.53
N PHE A 83 -10.93 -2.55 -24.84
CA PHE A 83 -10.85 -2.81 -23.41
C PHE A 83 -10.97 -4.30 -23.17
N THR A 84 -9.99 -4.90 -22.49
CA THR A 84 -10.16 -6.26 -21.95
C THR A 84 -10.66 -6.15 -20.51
N LEU A 85 -11.75 -6.82 -20.22
CA LEU A 85 -12.38 -6.83 -18.91
C LEU A 85 -12.66 -8.27 -18.50
N THR A 86 -12.31 -8.62 -17.27
CA THR A 86 -12.73 -9.88 -16.67
C THR A 86 -14.15 -9.71 -16.15
N LEU A 87 -15.10 -10.28 -16.89
CA LEU A 87 -16.53 -10.23 -16.60
C LEU A 87 -17.11 -11.62 -16.81
N ASP A 88 -17.95 -12.06 -15.89
CA ASP A 88 -18.88 -13.13 -16.21
C ASP A 88 -20.12 -12.51 -16.86
N PRO A 89 -20.67 -13.12 -17.93
CA PRO A 89 -21.98 -12.72 -18.43
C PRO A 89 -22.97 -12.86 -17.28
N LEU A 90 -23.61 -11.76 -16.95
CA LEU A 90 -24.56 -11.51 -15.87
C LEU A 90 -25.41 -12.75 -15.51
N THR A 91 -24.87 -13.64 -14.71
CA THR A 91 -25.60 -14.69 -14.04
C THR A 91 -25.77 -14.31 -12.60
N ASP A 92 -26.97 -14.43 -12.07
CA ASP A 92 -27.31 -14.14 -10.68
C ASP A 92 -26.27 -14.75 -9.72
N GLY A 93 -25.61 -13.93 -8.95
CA GLY A 93 -24.66 -14.30 -7.89
C GLY A 93 -23.20 -13.98 -8.13
N SER A 94 -22.77 -13.61 -9.35
CA SER A 94 -21.39 -13.17 -9.61
C SER A 94 -21.17 -11.66 -9.51
N GLU A 95 -22.21 -10.90 -9.16
CA GLU A 95 -22.20 -9.44 -9.17
C GLU A 95 -21.13 -8.86 -8.23
N GLU A 96 -20.89 -9.49 -7.08
CA GLU A 96 -19.91 -9.00 -6.10
C GLU A 96 -18.46 -9.15 -6.60
N VAL A 97 -18.12 -10.28 -7.19
CA VAL A 97 -16.76 -10.59 -7.65
C VAL A 97 -16.33 -9.69 -8.80
N PHE A 98 -17.25 -9.42 -9.73
CA PHE A 98 -16.98 -8.62 -10.92
C PHE A 98 -17.58 -7.21 -10.86
N ALA A 99 -18.04 -6.76 -9.69
CA ALA A 99 -18.72 -5.46 -9.52
C ALA A 99 -17.94 -4.29 -10.10
N THR A 100 -16.63 -4.22 -9.86
CA THR A 100 -15.77 -3.15 -10.39
C THR A 100 -15.69 -3.17 -11.91
N SER A 101 -15.46 -4.33 -12.50
CA SER A 101 -15.39 -4.48 -13.97
C SER A 101 -16.75 -4.23 -14.64
N GLN A 102 -17.85 -4.64 -14.00
CA GLN A 102 -19.21 -4.35 -14.46
C GLN A 102 -19.51 -2.87 -14.43
N GLN A 103 -19.14 -2.18 -13.35
CA GLN A 103 -19.27 -0.73 -13.23
C GLN A 103 -18.46 -0.01 -14.31
N THR A 104 -17.23 -0.45 -14.53
CA THR A 104 -16.38 0.06 -15.60
C THR A 104 -17.03 -0.11 -16.97
N TYR A 105 -17.54 -1.29 -17.28
CA TYR A 105 -18.26 -1.53 -18.52
C TYR A 105 -19.48 -0.62 -18.70
N LYS A 106 -20.27 -0.41 -17.65
CA LYS A 106 -21.41 0.52 -17.65
C LYS A 106 -20.96 1.96 -17.96
N ILE A 107 -19.91 2.44 -17.32
CA ILE A 107 -19.36 3.79 -17.53
C ILE A 107 -18.85 3.95 -18.98
N LEU A 108 -18.09 2.99 -19.50
CA LEU A 108 -17.58 3.04 -20.86
C LEU A 108 -18.73 3.09 -21.89
N LYS A 109 -19.78 2.31 -21.66
CA LYS A 109 -20.99 2.31 -22.48
C LYS A 109 -21.73 3.64 -22.42
N GLU A 110 -21.81 4.26 -21.26
CA GLU A 110 -22.41 5.61 -21.13
C GLU A 110 -21.59 6.67 -21.87
N TYR A 111 -20.27 6.63 -21.78
CA TYR A 111 -19.41 7.57 -22.49
C TYR A 111 -19.58 7.45 -24.01
N SER A 112 -19.53 6.24 -24.55
CA SER A 112 -19.76 6.01 -25.96
C SER A 112 -21.11 6.55 -26.42
N LYS A 113 -22.18 6.28 -25.65
CA LYS A 113 -23.52 6.78 -25.94
C LYS A 113 -23.59 8.31 -25.91
N ARG A 114 -22.98 8.95 -24.92
CA ARG A 114 -22.98 10.42 -24.79
C ARG A 114 -22.22 11.12 -25.91
N ASP A 115 -21.11 10.51 -26.34
CA ASP A 115 -20.22 11.09 -27.35
C ASP A 115 -20.52 10.59 -28.76
N GLY A 116 -21.58 9.78 -28.94
CA GLY A 116 -22.03 9.28 -30.24
C GLY A 116 -21.07 8.29 -30.90
N VAL A 117 -20.27 7.57 -30.10
CA VAL A 117 -19.31 6.58 -30.58
C VAL A 117 -19.96 5.19 -30.60
N ASP A 118 -19.85 4.49 -31.72
CA ASP A 118 -20.41 3.14 -31.86
C ASP A 118 -19.62 2.10 -31.06
N ILE A 119 -20.35 1.31 -30.27
CA ILE A 119 -19.78 0.14 -29.57
C ILE A 119 -20.03 -1.10 -30.43
N LYS A 120 -18.96 -1.79 -30.79
CA LYS A 120 -19.05 -3.11 -31.43
C LYS A 120 -19.52 -4.15 -30.43
N ALA A 121 -20.10 -5.24 -30.94
CA ALA A 121 -20.46 -6.37 -30.10
C ALA A 121 -19.23 -6.89 -29.35
N PRO A 122 -19.34 -7.18 -28.04
CA PRO A 122 -18.22 -7.68 -27.25
C PRO A 122 -17.76 -9.05 -27.75
N ILE A 123 -16.46 -9.22 -27.83
CA ILE A 123 -15.83 -10.52 -28.11
C ILE A 123 -15.73 -11.26 -26.78
N LYS A 124 -16.37 -12.42 -26.69
CA LYS A 124 -16.30 -13.27 -25.50
C LYS A 124 -15.19 -14.30 -25.69
N LEU A 125 -14.23 -14.30 -24.77
CA LEU A 125 -13.18 -15.32 -24.72
C LEU A 125 -13.63 -16.39 -23.74
N THR A 126 -14.14 -17.51 -24.26
CA THR A 126 -14.73 -18.60 -23.47
C THR A 126 -13.80 -19.78 -23.27
N ASP A 127 -12.72 -19.84 -24.03
CA ASP A 127 -11.78 -20.97 -23.99
C ASP A 127 -10.80 -20.80 -22.83
N LEU A 128 -10.82 -21.75 -21.90
CA LEU A 128 -9.97 -21.76 -20.72
C LEU A 128 -8.58 -22.34 -21.05
N HIS A 129 -7.74 -21.59 -21.70
CA HIS A 129 -6.35 -22.00 -22.01
C HIS A 129 -5.41 -21.96 -20.81
N ARG A 130 -5.81 -21.29 -19.70
CA ARG A 130 -5.01 -21.11 -18.50
C ARG A 130 -4.77 -22.40 -17.74
N PHE A 131 -5.78 -23.27 -17.67
CA PHE A 131 -5.71 -24.50 -16.89
C PHE A 131 -5.41 -25.68 -17.80
N LYS A 132 -4.38 -26.46 -17.41
CA LYS A 132 -4.04 -27.73 -18.05
C LYS A 132 -4.80 -28.91 -17.44
N ASN A 133 -5.54 -28.67 -16.37
CA ASN A 133 -6.24 -29.67 -15.59
C ASN A 133 -7.71 -29.29 -15.44
N ASP A 134 -8.60 -30.22 -15.76
CA ASP A 134 -10.04 -30.02 -15.73
C ASP A 134 -10.57 -29.69 -14.33
N ASN A 135 -9.96 -30.24 -13.28
CA ASN A 135 -10.35 -29.96 -11.89
C ASN A 135 -10.15 -28.50 -11.51
N LEU A 136 -9.06 -27.87 -11.99
CA LEU A 136 -8.81 -26.43 -11.75
C LEU A 136 -9.78 -25.56 -12.54
N ALA A 137 -10.13 -25.97 -13.75
CA ALA A 137 -11.16 -25.30 -14.55
C ALA A 137 -12.54 -25.38 -13.87
N LEU A 138 -12.89 -26.55 -13.33
CA LEU A 138 -14.13 -26.73 -12.57
C LEU A 138 -14.14 -25.89 -11.28
N LEU A 139 -13.04 -25.84 -10.56
CA LEU A 139 -12.91 -25.00 -9.35
C LEU A 139 -13.14 -23.53 -9.71
N GLU A 140 -12.46 -23.02 -10.73
CA GLU A 140 -12.59 -21.62 -11.18
C GLU A 140 -14.04 -21.29 -11.56
N GLN A 141 -14.70 -22.16 -12.32
CA GLN A 141 -16.07 -21.96 -12.77
C GLN A 141 -17.11 -21.98 -11.64
N ASN A 142 -16.80 -22.62 -10.51
CA ASN A 142 -17.80 -22.90 -9.48
C ASN A 142 -17.51 -22.26 -8.13
N ILE A 143 -16.29 -21.79 -7.85
CA ILE A 143 -15.89 -21.33 -6.52
C ILE A 143 -16.78 -20.22 -5.94
N PHE A 144 -17.41 -19.41 -6.79
CA PHE A 144 -18.30 -18.33 -6.38
C PHE A 144 -19.79 -18.62 -6.65
N ARG A 145 -20.15 -19.85 -7.02
CA ARG A 145 -21.54 -20.23 -7.21
C ARG A 145 -22.18 -20.66 -5.90
N PRO A 146 -23.42 -20.23 -5.61
CA PRO A 146 -24.09 -20.57 -4.34
C PRO A 146 -24.46 -22.05 -4.21
N HIS A 147 -24.63 -22.74 -5.34
CA HIS A 147 -24.96 -24.17 -5.39
C HIS A 147 -23.99 -24.89 -6.29
N ILE A 148 -23.18 -25.76 -5.69
CA ILE A 148 -22.19 -26.58 -6.38
C ILE A 148 -22.52 -28.04 -6.11
N GLU A 149 -22.60 -28.86 -7.16
CA GLU A 149 -22.63 -30.31 -6.99
C GLU A 149 -21.21 -30.79 -6.63
N PRO A 150 -21.04 -31.55 -5.55
CA PRO A 150 -19.74 -32.08 -5.20
C PRO A 150 -19.24 -33.06 -6.26
N LEU A 151 -17.91 -33.05 -6.48
CA LEU A 151 -17.27 -34.04 -7.32
C LEU A 151 -17.32 -35.41 -6.64
N GLU A 152 -17.61 -36.45 -7.40
CA GLU A 152 -17.62 -37.84 -6.92
C GLU A 152 -16.23 -38.34 -6.55
N ILE A 153 -15.18 -37.78 -7.17
CA ILE A 153 -13.79 -38.18 -6.98
C ILE A 153 -13.00 -36.96 -6.52
N ALA A 154 -12.26 -37.10 -5.41
CA ALA A 154 -11.39 -36.03 -4.91
C ALA A 154 -10.27 -35.72 -5.93
N PRO A 155 -10.02 -34.46 -6.25
CA PRO A 155 -9.00 -34.07 -7.21
C PRO A 155 -7.60 -34.26 -6.59
N GLU A 156 -6.70 -34.91 -7.33
CA GLU A 156 -5.33 -35.16 -6.86
C GLU A 156 -4.45 -33.89 -6.84
N ASN A 157 -4.83 -32.87 -7.61
CA ASN A 157 -4.05 -31.64 -7.79
C ASN A 157 -4.55 -30.45 -6.96
N ILE A 158 -5.55 -30.67 -6.11
CA ILE A 158 -6.07 -29.67 -5.18
C ILE A 158 -5.94 -30.22 -3.75
N CYS A 159 -5.32 -29.47 -2.88
CA CYS A 159 -5.15 -29.86 -1.48
C CYS A 159 -5.61 -28.69 -0.59
N VAL A 160 -6.42 -29.01 0.41
CA VAL A 160 -6.79 -28.07 1.47
C VAL A 160 -6.15 -28.55 2.76
N TYR A 161 -5.41 -27.66 3.39
CA TYR A 161 -4.77 -27.92 4.70
C TYR A 161 -5.35 -26.96 5.72
N ASN A 162 -5.70 -27.47 6.89
CA ASN A 162 -6.15 -26.68 8.01
C ASN A 162 -5.06 -26.65 9.06
N ALA A 163 -4.29 -25.60 9.10
CA ALA A 163 -3.20 -25.41 10.05
C ALA A 163 -3.74 -25.11 11.46
N VAL A 164 -2.96 -25.45 12.48
CA VAL A 164 -3.26 -25.15 13.86
C VAL A 164 -3.03 -23.68 14.17
N ASP A 165 -1.96 -23.14 13.58
CA ASP A 165 -1.58 -21.74 13.68
C ASP A 165 -0.80 -21.31 12.44
N MET A 166 -0.40 -20.05 12.41
CA MET A 166 0.33 -19.43 11.31
C MET A 166 1.72 -20.07 11.08
N TYR A 167 2.39 -20.51 12.15
CA TYR A 167 3.70 -21.16 12.03
C TYR A 167 3.57 -22.52 11.35
N ASP A 168 2.58 -23.34 11.75
CA ASP A 168 2.25 -24.62 11.13
C ASP A 168 1.86 -24.43 9.65
N GLU A 169 1.11 -23.38 9.34
CA GLU A 169 0.76 -23.02 7.96
C GLU A 169 2.01 -22.74 7.11
N CYS A 170 2.92 -21.90 7.60
CA CYS A 170 4.16 -21.58 6.90
C CYS A 170 5.09 -22.78 6.76
N GLU A 171 5.21 -23.61 7.79
CA GLU A 171 5.99 -24.86 7.76
C GLU A 171 5.42 -25.84 6.71
N TYR A 172 4.10 -25.99 6.67
CA TYR A 172 3.44 -26.82 5.68
C TYR A 172 3.69 -26.31 4.25
N VAL A 173 3.57 -24.99 4.03
CA VAL A 173 3.83 -24.36 2.72
C VAL A 173 5.28 -24.61 2.30
N ALA A 174 6.25 -24.36 3.18
CA ALA A 174 7.67 -24.59 2.90
C ALA A 174 7.95 -26.07 2.56
N GLY A 175 7.38 -26.99 3.33
CA GLY A 175 7.47 -28.42 3.07
C GLY A 175 6.88 -28.82 1.72
N LYS A 176 5.74 -28.23 1.33
CA LYS A 176 5.12 -28.47 0.02
C LYS A 176 5.97 -27.93 -1.13
N ILE A 177 6.56 -26.75 -0.98
CA ILE A 177 7.47 -26.17 -1.98
C ILE A 177 8.66 -27.12 -2.20
N LYS A 178 9.31 -27.58 -1.12
CA LYS A 178 10.42 -28.56 -1.22
C LYS A 178 9.99 -29.85 -1.89
N HIS A 179 8.83 -30.38 -1.54
CA HIS A 179 8.26 -31.57 -2.17
C HIS A 179 8.10 -31.39 -3.68
N PHE A 180 7.53 -30.28 -4.11
CA PHE A 180 7.33 -30.00 -5.54
C PHE A 180 8.65 -29.86 -6.29
N VAL A 181 9.63 -29.19 -5.70
CA VAL A 181 10.94 -29.02 -6.35
C VAL A 181 11.72 -30.33 -6.39
N ILE A 182 11.81 -31.08 -5.27
CA ILE A 182 12.64 -32.28 -5.17
C ILE A 182 11.99 -33.46 -5.89
N GLU A 183 10.68 -33.70 -5.69
CA GLU A 183 10.03 -34.92 -6.15
C GLU A 183 9.29 -34.75 -7.46
N LYS A 184 8.80 -33.53 -7.77
CA LYS A 184 8.04 -33.26 -8.98
C LYS A 184 8.84 -32.50 -10.04
N GLY A 185 10.06 -32.03 -9.71
CA GLY A 185 10.97 -31.36 -10.65
C GLY A 185 10.54 -29.92 -11.03
N TYR A 186 9.71 -29.28 -10.21
CA TYR A 186 9.38 -27.85 -10.41
C TYR A 186 10.59 -26.97 -10.09
N LEU A 187 10.69 -25.82 -10.76
CA LEU A 187 11.60 -24.77 -10.35
C LEU A 187 10.94 -23.90 -9.26
N TYR A 188 11.73 -23.30 -8.39
CA TYR A 188 11.21 -22.34 -7.41
C TYR A 188 10.46 -21.19 -8.08
N SER A 189 10.89 -20.76 -9.26
CA SER A 189 10.21 -19.74 -10.08
C SER A 189 8.82 -20.13 -10.60
N ASP A 190 8.50 -21.43 -10.59
CA ASP A 190 7.20 -21.93 -11.05
C ASP A 190 6.15 -21.92 -9.92
N ILE A 191 6.55 -21.58 -8.70
CA ILE A 191 5.73 -21.67 -7.50
C ILE A 191 5.45 -20.27 -6.97
N SER A 192 4.19 -19.96 -6.69
CA SER A 192 3.76 -18.70 -6.07
C SER A 192 2.99 -18.98 -4.78
N VAL A 193 3.28 -18.19 -3.76
CA VAL A 193 2.51 -18.15 -2.52
C VAL A 193 1.70 -16.86 -2.52
N ILE A 194 0.40 -16.96 -2.34
CA ILE A 194 -0.52 -15.82 -2.38
C ILE A 194 -1.21 -15.70 -1.03
N CYS A 195 -1.08 -14.55 -0.38
CA CYS A 195 -1.77 -14.22 0.87
C CYS A 195 -2.74 -13.07 0.61
N HIS A 196 -3.88 -13.07 1.30
CA HIS A 196 -4.81 -11.95 1.26
C HIS A 196 -4.24 -10.72 1.98
N ASP A 197 -3.58 -10.97 3.13
CA ASP A 197 -2.88 -9.98 3.93
C ASP A 197 -1.52 -10.57 4.33
N THR A 198 -0.44 -9.87 4.01
CA THR A 198 0.93 -10.31 4.29
C THR A 198 1.42 -9.86 5.65
N GLU A 199 0.78 -8.84 6.28
CA GLU A 199 1.21 -8.29 7.56
C GLU A 199 1.31 -9.35 8.69
N PRO A 200 0.32 -10.25 8.89
CA PRO A 200 0.42 -11.28 9.92
C PRO A 200 1.60 -12.24 9.71
N TYR A 201 1.98 -12.47 8.44
CA TYR A 201 3.06 -13.41 8.07
C TYR A 201 4.45 -12.76 8.07
N ARG A 202 4.51 -11.43 8.28
CA ARG A 202 5.77 -10.68 8.25
C ARG A 202 6.77 -11.24 9.27
N GLY A 203 7.95 -11.58 8.78
CA GLY A 203 9.02 -12.19 9.57
C GLY A 203 8.87 -13.70 9.76
N VAL A 204 7.66 -14.24 9.90
CA VAL A 204 7.46 -15.69 10.12
C VAL A 204 7.70 -16.48 8.83
N LEU A 205 7.05 -16.08 7.74
CA LEU A 205 7.20 -16.78 6.46
C LEU A 205 8.63 -16.69 5.94
N SER A 206 9.27 -15.52 6.03
CA SER A 206 10.66 -15.33 5.60
C SER A 206 11.64 -16.19 6.39
N GLU A 207 11.53 -16.23 7.72
CA GLU A 207 12.38 -17.07 8.58
C GLU A 207 12.21 -18.57 8.27
N ILE A 208 10.99 -19.02 8.03
CA ILE A 208 10.72 -20.43 7.68
C ILE A 208 11.26 -20.76 6.28
N LEU A 209 11.07 -19.88 5.29
CA LEU A 209 11.63 -20.10 3.96
C LEU A 209 13.16 -20.14 3.99
N GLU A 210 13.81 -19.28 4.78
CA GLU A 210 15.27 -19.32 5.01
C GLU A 210 15.71 -20.60 5.70
N LYS A 211 15.00 -21.03 6.74
CA LYS A 211 15.24 -22.31 7.45
C LYS A 211 15.21 -23.50 6.49
N TYR A 212 14.30 -23.48 5.52
CA TYR A 212 14.17 -24.51 4.49
C TYR A 212 15.08 -24.28 3.27
N GLU A 213 15.92 -23.24 3.29
CA GLU A 213 16.78 -22.87 2.16
C GLU A 213 16.00 -22.71 0.85
N ILE A 214 14.84 -22.05 0.91
CA ILE A 214 13.98 -21.77 -0.23
C ILE A 214 14.28 -20.34 -0.71
N PRO A 215 14.81 -20.15 -1.91
CA PRO A 215 14.96 -18.80 -2.49
C PRO A 215 13.58 -18.24 -2.80
N TYR A 216 13.32 -17.01 -2.36
CA TYR A 216 12.04 -16.34 -2.56
C TYR A 216 12.21 -14.88 -2.92
N PHE A 217 11.20 -14.31 -3.54
CA PHE A 217 10.99 -12.89 -3.71
C PHE A 217 9.68 -12.51 -3.00
N SER A 218 9.74 -11.50 -2.14
CA SER A 218 8.58 -10.93 -1.49
C SER A 218 8.35 -9.51 -1.99
N ASP A 219 7.10 -9.18 -2.34
CA ASP A 219 6.68 -7.82 -2.72
C ASP A 219 6.33 -6.97 -1.48
N GLU A 220 6.81 -7.38 -0.31
CA GLU A 220 6.59 -6.61 0.92
C GLU A 220 7.40 -5.31 0.91
N HIS A 221 6.70 -4.22 1.14
CA HIS A 221 7.36 -2.95 1.43
C HIS A 221 7.89 -2.98 2.86
N ALA A 222 9.21 -3.01 3.00
CA ALA A 222 9.83 -2.83 4.31
C ALA A 222 9.53 -1.40 4.79
N ASP A 223 8.90 -1.29 5.97
CA ASP A 223 8.77 -0.01 6.64
C ASP A 223 10.17 0.47 7.05
N ILE A 224 10.69 1.43 6.29
CA ILE A 224 12.02 1.98 6.54
C ILE A 224 12.06 2.85 7.81
N ASP A 225 10.92 3.36 8.27
CA ASP A 225 10.85 4.24 9.45
C ASP A 225 11.21 3.52 10.74
N VAL A 226 11.08 2.20 10.78
CA VAL A 226 11.51 1.38 11.93
C VAL A 226 13.01 1.11 11.95
N LYS A 227 13.73 1.36 10.84
CA LYS A 227 15.18 1.10 10.78
C LYS A 227 15.93 2.11 11.67
N PRO A 228 16.89 1.63 12.51
CA PRO A 228 17.59 2.49 13.47
C PRO A 228 18.21 3.74 12.85
N VAL A 229 18.84 3.62 11.67
CA VAL A 229 19.44 4.76 10.96
C VAL A 229 18.38 5.81 10.56
N ILE A 230 17.26 5.38 10.06
CA ILE A 230 16.17 6.28 9.64
C ILE A 230 15.57 6.97 10.88
N ARG A 231 15.35 6.19 11.95
CA ARG A 231 14.88 6.74 13.23
C ARG A 231 15.85 7.79 13.79
N LEU A 232 17.16 7.52 13.73
CA LEU A 232 18.19 8.49 14.15
C LEU A 232 18.07 9.80 13.33
N VAL A 233 18.06 9.69 12.00
CA VAL A 233 17.95 10.84 11.10
C VAL A 233 16.67 11.63 11.35
N ASN A 234 15.53 10.95 11.41
CA ASN A 234 14.24 11.58 11.71
C ASN A 234 14.26 12.28 13.08
N SER A 235 14.82 11.64 14.10
CA SER A 235 14.93 12.24 15.44
C SER A 235 15.81 13.48 15.45
N ILE A 236 16.91 13.51 14.68
CA ILE A 236 17.76 14.71 14.53
C ILE A 236 16.94 15.87 13.94
N PHE A 237 16.21 15.62 12.83
CA PHE A 237 15.38 16.67 12.23
C PHE A 237 14.25 17.12 13.16
N ARG A 238 13.61 16.20 13.87
CA ARG A 238 12.56 16.53 14.84
C ARG A 238 13.09 17.37 16.00
N CYS A 239 14.27 17.02 16.55
CA CYS A 239 14.93 17.83 17.57
C CYS A 239 15.15 19.28 17.09
N LEU A 240 15.54 19.49 15.84
CA LEU A 240 15.76 20.83 15.28
C LEU A 240 14.44 21.58 15.02
N ILE A 241 13.41 20.90 14.52
CA ILE A 241 12.11 21.49 14.17
C ILE A 241 11.32 21.86 15.43
N TYR A 242 11.33 20.97 16.44
CA TYR A 242 10.53 21.10 17.66
C TYR A 242 11.33 21.58 18.87
N ASP A 243 12.44 22.30 18.62
CA ASP A 243 13.32 22.95 19.66
C ASP A 243 13.69 21.94 20.76
N PHE A 244 14.17 20.75 20.38
CA PHE A 244 14.64 19.73 21.32
C PHE A 244 13.56 19.27 22.30
N ASP A 245 12.41 18.86 21.79
CA ASP A 245 11.42 18.17 22.62
C ASP A 245 12.02 16.92 23.26
N ARG A 246 11.64 16.67 24.52
CA ARG A 246 12.22 15.57 25.32
C ARG A 246 12.08 14.20 24.65
N GLU A 247 10.91 13.93 24.06
CA GLU A 247 10.63 12.65 23.40
C GLU A 247 11.54 12.45 22.18
N ASP A 248 11.78 13.51 21.41
CA ASP A 248 12.63 13.46 20.23
C ASP A 248 14.10 13.26 20.58
N VAL A 249 14.58 13.93 21.66
CA VAL A 249 15.93 13.72 22.19
C VAL A 249 16.11 12.29 22.70
N LEU A 250 15.13 11.77 23.44
CA LEU A 250 15.19 10.37 23.92
C LEU A 250 15.12 9.36 22.76
N ALA A 251 14.31 9.62 21.74
CA ALA A 251 14.25 8.78 20.56
C ALA A 251 15.58 8.73 19.81
N LEU A 252 16.28 9.87 19.73
CA LEU A 252 17.62 9.97 19.15
C LEU A 252 18.62 9.13 19.95
N LEU A 253 18.67 9.27 21.26
CA LEU A 253 19.60 8.54 22.12
C LEU A 253 19.32 7.03 22.12
N LYS A 254 18.05 6.64 22.15
CA LYS A 254 17.59 5.23 22.13
C LYS A 254 17.64 4.57 20.75
N SER A 255 18.17 5.25 19.74
CA SER A 255 18.33 4.67 18.39
C SER A 255 19.29 3.48 18.34
N GLY A 256 20.15 3.31 19.36
CA GLY A 256 21.21 2.31 19.41
C GLY A 256 22.43 2.63 18.53
N LEU A 257 22.47 3.84 17.95
CA LEU A 257 23.55 4.31 17.08
C LEU A 257 24.34 5.46 17.70
N THR A 258 24.11 5.75 18.98
CA THR A 258 24.88 6.71 19.77
C THR A 258 25.95 5.99 20.59
N GLU A 259 26.97 6.72 21.03
CA GLU A 259 28.04 6.16 21.85
C GLU A 259 27.64 5.91 23.33
N PHE A 260 26.42 6.28 23.71
CA PHE A 260 25.94 6.15 25.08
C PHE A 260 25.49 4.73 25.39
N SER A 261 25.83 4.23 26.57
CA SER A 261 25.35 2.97 27.10
C SER A 261 23.85 3.06 27.50
N VAL A 262 23.21 1.90 27.62
CA VAL A 262 21.81 1.82 28.05
C VAL A 262 21.63 2.40 29.46
N GLU A 263 22.63 2.20 30.34
CA GLU A 263 22.63 2.72 31.72
C GLU A 263 22.70 4.25 31.74
N GLU A 264 23.57 4.84 30.92
CA GLU A 264 23.67 6.27 30.77
C GLU A 264 22.40 6.91 30.24
N ILE A 265 21.82 6.31 29.20
CA ILE A 265 20.54 6.77 28.61
C ILE A 265 19.42 6.68 29.66
N SER A 266 19.35 5.59 30.43
CA SER A 266 18.32 5.39 31.46
C SER A 266 18.46 6.42 32.59
N LEU A 267 19.70 6.73 33.03
CA LEU A 267 19.96 7.75 34.02
C LEU A 267 19.56 9.14 33.52
N PHE A 268 19.90 9.45 32.28
CA PHE A 268 19.54 10.69 31.64
C PHE A 268 18.04 10.85 31.44
N GLU A 269 17.37 9.82 30.98
CA GLU A 269 15.90 9.78 30.85
C GLU A 269 15.22 10.05 32.18
N ASN A 270 15.66 9.39 33.26
CA ASN A 270 15.14 9.63 34.60
C ASN A 270 15.35 11.10 35.03
N TYR A 271 16.54 11.67 34.77
CA TYR A 271 16.83 13.07 35.04
C TYR A 271 15.85 14.01 34.32
N LEU A 272 15.62 13.77 33.00
CA LEU A 272 14.74 14.60 32.20
C LEU A 272 13.27 14.55 32.69
N PHE A 273 12.82 13.40 33.17
CA PHE A 273 11.47 13.26 33.74
C PHE A 273 11.37 13.92 35.12
N VAL A 274 12.31 13.67 36.01
CA VAL A 274 12.29 14.20 37.38
C VAL A 274 12.32 15.74 37.40
N TRP A 275 13.12 16.33 36.53
CA TRP A 275 13.31 17.79 36.48
C TRP A 275 12.53 18.45 35.33
N ASN A 276 11.67 17.72 34.66
CA ASN A 276 10.84 18.18 33.53
C ASN A 276 11.62 18.97 32.49
N VAL A 277 12.77 18.45 32.09
CA VAL A 277 13.65 19.08 31.09
C VAL A 277 13.09 18.82 29.70
N SER A 278 12.85 19.86 28.91
CA SER A 278 12.45 19.80 27.50
C SER A 278 12.73 21.13 26.82
N GLY A 279 12.88 21.15 25.51
CA GLY A 279 13.02 22.36 24.71
C GLY A 279 14.26 23.18 25.09
N SER A 280 14.08 24.47 25.25
CA SER A 280 15.16 25.39 25.57
C SER A 280 15.91 25.07 26.87
N ALA A 281 15.34 24.26 27.77
CA ALA A 281 16.00 23.83 28.99
C ALA A 281 17.26 22.99 28.73
N PHE A 282 17.35 22.32 27.58
CA PHE A 282 18.56 21.60 27.17
C PHE A 282 19.78 22.50 26.92
N LYS A 283 19.58 23.80 26.73
CA LYS A 283 20.65 24.79 26.56
C LYS A 283 21.29 25.19 27.90
N ASN A 284 20.71 24.78 29.04
CA ASN A 284 21.19 25.06 30.36
C ASN A 284 22.07 23.92 30.91
N LYS A 285 22.97 24.24 31.84
CA LYS A 285 23.73 23.20 32.53
C LYS A 285 22.83 22.36 33.41
N PHE A 286 23.02 21.05 33.37
CA PHE A 286 22.34 20.09 34.25
C PHE A 286 23.03 20.11 35.62
N VAL A 287 22.45 20.80 36.59
CA VAL A 287 23.03 21.00 37.92
C VAL A 287 22.19 20.39 39.04
N GLN A 288 21.10 19.72 38.68
CA GLN A 288 20.16 19.14 39.60
C GLN A 288 20.61 17.74 40.04
N ASN A 289 20.13 17.27 41.19
CA ASN A 289 20.45 15.93 41.66
C ASN A 289 19.70 14.87 40.78
N PRO A 290 20.38 13.88 40.15
CA PRO A 290 19.77 12.86 39.33
C PRO A 290 18.70 12.02 40.04
N LYS A 291 18.76 11.95 41.39
CA LYS A 291 17.78 11.20 42.20
C LYS A 291 16.59 12.06 42.65
N GLY A 292 16.50 13.32 42.18
CA GLY A 292 15.35 14.18 42.48
C GLY A 292 15.45 14.88 43.86
N TYR A 293 16.59 14.82 44.57
CA TYR A 293 16.77 15.56 45.80
C TYR A 293 17.07 17.05 45.49
N PHE A 294 16.55 17.95 46.31
CA PHE A 294 16.76 19.40 46.12
C PHE A 294 18.17 19.90 46.49
N ASP A 295 19.05 19.03 46.98
CA ASP A 295 20.42 19.37 47.29
C ASP A 295 21.24 19.57 46.03
N ARG A 296 22.00 20.68 45.93
CA ARG A 296 22.92 20.90 44.82
C ARG A 296 24.04 19.87 44.88
N PHE A 297 24.20 19.12 43.80
CA PHE A 297 25.26 18.14 43.66
C PHE A 297 26.52 18.86 43.16
N SER A 298 27.55 18.99 44.01
CA SER A 298 28.82 19.60 43.66
C SER A 298 29.84 18.63 43.05
N ASP A 299 29.59 17.31 43.11
CA ASP A 299 30.61 16.29 42.85
C ASP A 299 30.25 15.25 41.74
N TYR A 300 29.15 15.42 41.06
CA TYR A 300 28.93 14.61 39.87
C TYR A 300 29.28 15.43 38.64
N ASP A 301 30.40 15.10 38.05
CA ASP A 301 30.79 15.55 36.74
C ASP A 301 29.80 14.94 35.71
N LEU A 302 28.71 15.65 35.48
CA LEU A 302 27.79 15.38 34.38
C LEU A 302 28.44 15.72 33.02
N SER A 303 29.77 15.65 32.97
CA SER A 303 30.60 15.89 31.80
C SER A 303 30.24 14.95 30.61
N LEU A 304 29.52 13.89 30.89
CA LEU A 304 28.98 12.95 29.86
C LEU A 304 27.80 13.52 29.05
N ILE A 305 27.22 14.67 29.43
CA ILE A 305 26.04 15.23 28.79
C ILE A 305 26.28 16.62 28.22
N HIS A 306 27.49 16.93 27.84
CA HIS A 306 27.74 18.09 27.00
C HIS A 306 27.47 17.74 25.53
N ILE A 307 26.20 17.86 25.15
CA ILE A 307 25.85 18.03 23.75
C ILE A 307 26.22 19.46 23.39
N SER A 308 27.46 19.69 22.97
CA SER A 308 27.93 20.93 22.38
C SER A 308 27.71 20.92 20.88
#